data_1de6c39ff299d0667967821e2751584d
#
_entry.id   1de6c39ff299d0667967821e2751584d
#
_cell.length_a   1.000
_cell.length_b   1.000
_cell.length_c   1.000
_cell.angle_alpha   90.00
_cell.angle_beta   90.00
_cell.angle_gamma   90.00
#
_symmetry.space_group_name_H-M   'P 1'
#
loop_
_entity.id
_entity.type
_entity.pdbx_description
1 polymer ?
#
loop_
_entity_poly.entity_id
_entity_poly.type
_entity_poly.pdbx_seq_one_letter_code
_entity_poly.pdbx_strand_id
1 'polypeptide(L)'
;MKQAVQIRCKNNEKTEKVAIGSTLSDIFSQFNLPMPYGPICAKVNNKVEGMHYRVYHSKDVEFLDMHSPSASRNYTRTLFFVLCKAVHDLYPKSYVIIDIPVSNGYYVNLQLGHPVEQTDVDRICRRMQEIIDAHMPVKRFEVPAEQAIKMFRDRGDEAKAKLLESAGKLYTTYYEIDDYVDFYYGSLLTNTRSLYLFGLDKYYDGLLLRIPSIENPGVLPEIIRQDKMFEIFKEHHRWQEILGVRTVGDFNEAVTTGHATDLINVSEALQEKKIALIADEIANRKGVKLVLLAGPSSSGKTTTCKRLSVQLLANGIKPLQISRDDYFVNRDDTPKDAKGEYDYESIYALNLKLINEQFNALFRGEEVELPKYNFQSGKSEKSGKRLKMSDHNVLVVEGIHALNPELTAQIPEQQKFRVYASALTTILLDDHNYIPTTDNRLLRRIVRDNKYRGVTAQETIRRWPSVRSGENKWIFPYQENADAVFNTAMLFELAVLKTQAEPLLEQVPETASEYSEAYRLLKFLKYFKPISNRDIPPTSLLREFLGGSSFKY
;
A
#
# COMPACT_ATOMS: atom_id res chain seq x y z
N MET A 1 37.04 5.60 34.19
CA MET A 1 35.65 5.10 34.14
C MET A 1 35.15 5.30 32.72
N LYS A 2 34.64 4.26 32.06
CA LYS A 2 33.96 4.45 30.74
C LYS A 2 32.77 5.38 30.97
N GLN A 3 32.67 6.45 30.18
CA GLN A 3 31.51 7.33 30.23
C GLN A 3 30.24 6.51 29.90
N ALA A 4 29.17 6.70 30.65
CA ALA A 4 27.94 5.96 30.52
C ALA A 4 26.74 6.91 30.32
N VAL A 5 25.74 6.46 29.59
CA VAL A 5 24.45 7.14 29.37
C VAL A 5 23.34 6.30 29.95
N GLN A 6 22.21 6.92 30.28
CA GLN A 6 21.01 6.23 30.75
C GLN A 6 20.10 5.85 29.57
N ILE A 7 19.70 4.59 29.52
CA ILE A 7 18.73 4.09 28.57
C ILE A 7 17.48 3.60 29.33
N ARG A 8 16.34 4.19 29.01
CA ARG A 8 15.04 3.70 29.47
C ARG A 8 14.49 2.74 28.43
N CYS A 9 14.34 1.48 28.81
CA CYS A 9 13.73 0.46 27.96
C CYS A 9 12.20 0.46 28.16
N LYS A 10 11.44 0.84 27.13
CA LYS A 10 9.96 0.88 27.17
C LYS A 10 9.30 -0.50 27.24
N ASN A 11 10.03 -1.57 26.85
CA ASN A 11 9.48 -2.93 26.89
C ASN A 11 9.28 -3.45 28.32
N ASN A 12 10.10 -3.01 29.28
CA ASN A 12 10.02 -3.46 30.68
C ASN A 12 10.08 -2.30 31.69
N GLU A 13 10.00 -1.05 31.22
CA GLU A 13 10.05 0.21 31.98
C GLU A 13 11.33 0.38 32.86
N LYS A 14 12.38 -0.41 32.62
CA LYS A 14 13.64 -0.31 33.36
C LYS A 14 14.55 0.75 32.74
N THR A 15 15.35 1.38 33.60
CA THR A 15 16.39 2.31 33.19
C THR A 15 17.75 1.78 33.66
N GLU A 16 18.67 1.64 32.72
CA GLU A 16 20.02 1.14 32.99
C GLU A 16 21.09 2.06 32.41
N LYS A 17 22.30 1.98 33.02
CA LYS A 17 23.49 2.65 32.51
C LYS A 17 24.18 1.77 31.48
N VAL A 18 24.43 2.30 30.29
CA VAL A 18 25.17 1.63 29.22
C VAL A 18 26.39 2.44 28.82
N ALA A 19 27.41 1.80 28.31
CA ALA A 19 28.62 2.50 27.84
C ALA A 19 28.28 3.37 26.61
N ILE A 20 28.87 4.56 26.54
CA ILE A 20 28.75 5.41 25.35
C ILE A 20 29.28 4.66 24.13
N GLY A 21 28.54 4.70 23.02
CA GLY A 21 28.85 4.00 21.77
C GLY A 21 28.38 2.54 21.72
N SER A 22 27.68 2.03 22.75
CA SER A 22 27.02 0.71 22.68
C SER A 22 26.00 0.68 21.56
N THR A 23 25.92 -0.45 20.86
CA THR A 23 24.89 -0.70 19.85
C THR A 23 23.56 -1.08 20.50
N LEU A 24 22.45 -0.97 19.76
CA LEU A 24 21.16 -1.48 20.23
C LEU A 24 21.21 -3.00 20.49
N SER A 25 22.02 -3.74 19.73
CA SER A 25 22.26 -5.18 19.99
C SER A 25 22.91 -5.41 21.36
N ASP A 26 23.93 -4.62 21.73
CA ASP A 26 24.60 -4.70 23.05
C ASP A 26 23.60 -4.37 24.17
N ILE A 27 22.80 -3.32 23.96
CA ILE A 27 21.81 -2.85 24.92
C ILE A 27 20.72 -3.90 25.12
N PHE A 28 20.22 -4.52 24.04
CA PHE A 28 19.22 -5.59 24.12
C PHE A 28 19.74 -6.76 24.97
N SER A 29 20.98 -7.18 24.74
CA SER A 29 21.62 -8.26 25.50
C SER A 29 21.70 -7.95 26.99
N GLN A 30 21.95 -6.67 27.36
CA GLN A 30 22.02 -6.24 28.76
C GLN A 30 20.63 -6.28 29.42
N PHE A 31 19.55 -5.83 28.71
CA PHE A 31 18.19 -5.82 29.27
C PHE A 31 17.54 -7.22 29.33
N ASN A 32 18.08 -8.21 28.62
CA ASN A 32 17.62 -9.61 28.61
C ASN A 32 16.10 -9.75 28.46
N LEU A 33 15.54 -9.16 27.42
CA LEU A 33 14.09 -9.15 27.16
C LEU A 33 13.63 -10.48 26.52
N PRO A 34 12.48 -11.02 26.95
CA PRO A 34 11.90 -12.20 26.32
C PRO A 34 11.22 -11.81 25.00
N MET A 35 11.92 -12.02 23.87
CA MET A 35 11.40 -11.78 22.53
C MET A 35 11.62 -13.03 21.67
N PRO A 36 10.58 -13.88 21.49
CA PRO A 36 10.70 -15.17 20.77
C PRO A 36 11.20 -15.02 19.34
N TYR A 37 10.81 -13.92 18.68
CA TYR A 37 11.20 -13.62 17.29
C TYR A 37 12.35 -12.60 17.21
N GLY A 38 13.12 -12.49 18.30
CA GLY A 38 14.28 -11.62 18.45
C GLY A 38 13.99 -10.12 18.37
N PRO A 39 14.98 -9.25 18.68
CA PRO A 39 14.90 -7.86 18.32
C PRO A 39 15.27 -7.69 16.84
N ILE A 40 14.35 -7.21 16.05
CA ILE A 40 14.56 -6.91 14.63
C ILE A 40 15.09 -5.49 14.42
N CYS A 41 14.51 -4.54 15.16
CA CYS A 41 14.91 -3.13 15.21
C CYS A 41 14.44 -2.52 16.52
N ALA A 42 14.69 -1.23 16.74
CA ALA A 42 14.13 -0.53 17.88
C ALA A 42 13.68 0.89 17.52
N LYS A 43 12.70 1.43 18.26
CA LYS A 43 12.42 2.86 18.28
C LYS A 43 13.37 3.53 19.29
N VAL A 44 14.12 4.50 18.84
CA VAL A 44 14.96 5.38 19.66
C VAL A 44 14.32 6.76 19.66
N ASN A 45 13.76 7.19 20.79
CA ASN A 45 12.94 8.41 20.87
C ASN A 45 11.89 8.47 19.73
N ASN A 46 11.09 7.40 19.58
CA ASN A 46 10.06 7.23 18.53
C ASN A 46 10.56 7.22 17.08
N LYS A 47 11.85 7.12 16.82
CA LYS A 47 12.41 6.93 15.49
C LYS A 47 12.92 5.50 15.33
N VAL A 48 12.53 4.81 14.28
CA VAL A 48 12.98 3.43 14.03
C VAL A 48 14.42 3.42 13.55
N GLU A 49 15.25 2.67 14.27
CA GLU A 49 16.67 2.46 13.98
C GLU A 49 16.98 0.96 13.91
N GLY A 50 17.96 0.60 13.08
CA GLY A 50 18.46 -0.79 13.02
C GLY A 50 19.31 -1.13 14.24
N MET A 51 19.46 -2.42 14.52
CA MET A 51 20.17 -2.91 15.72
C MET A 51 21.67 -2.52 15.77
N HIS A 52 22.25 -2.07 14.66
CA HIS A 52 23.62 -1.51 14.59
C HIS A 52 23.74 -0.06 15.11
N TYR A 53 22.62 0.63 15.34
CA TYR A 53 22.62 2.03 15.82
C TYR A 53 23.35 2.15 17.15
N ARG A 54 24.23 3.16 17.27
CA ARG A 54 25.03 3.43 18.48
C ARG A 54 24.46 4.59 19.27
N VAL A 55 24.39 4.44 20.59
CA VAL A 55 23.89 5.47 21.49
C VAL A 55 25.05 6.28 22.08
N TYR A 56 24.89 7.61 22.01
CA TYR A 56 25.87 8.57 22.56
C TYR A 56 25.27 9.46 23.65
N HIS A 57 23.95 9.45 23.78
CA HIS A 57 23.19 10.23 24.76
C HIS A 57 22.10 9.37 25.37
N SER A 58 21.55 9.81 26.52
CA SER A 58 20.39 9.16 27.14
C SER A 58 19.21 9.16 26.21
N LYS A 59 18.54 8.02 26.09
CA LYS A 59 17.45 7.76 25.14
C LYS A 59 16.39 6.84 25.73
N ASP A 60 15.16 7.01 25.27
CA ASP A 60 14.12 5.99 25.35
C ASP A 60 14.28 5.00 24.21
N VAL A 61 14.26 3.70 24.51
CA VAL A 61 14.38 2.63 23.53
C VAL A 61 13.23 1.64 23.69
N GLU A 62 12.57 1.33 22.59
CA GLU A 62 11.54 0.28 22.49
C GLU A 62 11.99 -0.74 21.44
N PHE A 63 12.37 -1.95 21.86
CA PHE A 63 12.74 -3.03 20.95
C PHE A 63 11.51 -3.62 20.28
N LEU A 64 11.62 -3.90 19.00
CA LEU A 64 10.53 -4.37 18.14
C LEU A 64 10.88 -5.72 17.52
N ASP A 65 9.94 -6.66 17.61
CA ASP A 65 9.98 -7.96 16.93
C ASP A 65 9.00 -8.02 15.75
N MET A 66 8.78 -9.20 15.17
CA MET A 66 7.94 -9.41 14.00
C MET A 66 6.46 -9.01 14.17
N HIS A 67 5.96 -8.78 15.38
CA HIS A 67 4.60 -8.24 15.59
C HIS A 67 4.50 -6.75 15.22
N SER A 68 5.64 -6.08 15.04
CA SER A 68 5.66 -4.68 14.61
C SER A 68 5.75 -4.52 13.10
N PRO A 69 4.92 -3.64 12.48
CA PRO A 69 5.04 -3.32 11.05
C PRO A 69 6.43 -2.83 10.64
N SER A 70 7.12 -2.11 11.52
CA SER A 70 8.48 -1.61 11.26
C SER A 70 9.51 -2.74 11.22
N ALA A 71 9.40 -3.68 12.14
CA ALA A 71 10.27 -4.85 12.18
C ALA A 71 9.98 -5.79 10.99
N SER A 72 8.72 -6.04 10.66
CA SER A 72 8.34 -6.81 9.48
C SER A 72 8.94 -6.23 8.20
N ARG A 73 8.93 -4.89 8.03
CA ARG A 73 9.59 -4.23 6.89
C ARG A 73 11.11 -4.46 6.84
N ASN A 74 11.78 -4.47 7.99
CA ASN A 74 13.23 -4.73 8.04
C ASN A 74 13.54 -6.20 7.71
N TYR A 75 12.76 -7.12 8.24
CA TYR A 75 12.83 -8.55 7.95
C TYR A 75 12.64 -8.81 6.44
N THR A 76 11.58 -8.24 5.86
CA THR A 76 11.25 -8.37 4.44
C THR A 76 12.37 -7.86 3.54
N ARG A 77 12.93 -6.66 3.79
CA ARG A 77 14.04 -6.12 3.00
C ARG A 77 15.29 -6.99 3.09
N THR A 78 15.55 -7.57 4.26
CA THR A 78 16.70 -8.46 4.42
C THR A 78 16.48 -9.78 3.66
N LEU A 79 15.24 -10.28 3.59
CA LEU A 79 14.92 -11.43 2.74
C LEU A 79 15.06 -11.09 1.25
N PHE A 80 14.68 -9.89 0.81
CA PHE A 80 14.93 -9.44 -0.57
C PHE A 80 16.43 -9.44 -0.87
N PHE A 81 17.24 -8.94 0.05
CA PHE A 81 18.68 -8.91 -0.10
C PHE A 81 19.29 -10.32 -0.21
N VAL A 82 18.84 -11.25 0.64
CA VAL A 82 19.25 -12.67 0.58
C VAL A 82 18.78 -13.34 -0.71
N LEU A 83 17.57 -13.05 -1.18
CA LEU A 83 17.06 -13.56 -2.46
C LEU A 83 17.91 -13.05 -3.63
N CYS A 84 18.16 -11.74 -3.70
CA CYS A 84 18.97 -11.13 -4.76
C CYS A 84 20.40 -11.70 -4.77
N LYS A 85 21.03 -11.87 -3.59
CA LYS A 85 22.33 -12.55 -3.48
C LYS A 85 22.26 -13.99 -3.94
N ALA A 86 21.27 -14.76 -3.53
CA ALA A 86 21.13 -16.17 -3.94
C ALA A 86 20.97 -16.31 -5.46
N VAL A 87 20.19 -15.41 -6.08
CA VAL A 87 20.05 -15.37 -7.54
C VAL A 87 21.35 -14.95 -8.19
N HIS A 88 22.05 -13.94 -7.68
CA HIS A 88 23.35 -13.51 -8.18
C HIS A 88 24.39 -14.66 -8.15
N ASP A 89 24.45 -15.41 -7.06
CA ASP A 89 25.39 -16.52 -6.90
C ASP A 89 25.14 -17.67 -7.90
N LEU A 90 23.86 -17.95 -8.21
CA LEU A 90 23.47 -19.03 -9.10
C LEU A 90 23.36 -18.62 -10.57
N TYR A 91 22.96 -17.39 -10.82
CA TYR A 91 22.65 -16.83 -12.13
C TYR A 91 23.21 -15.41 -12.29
N PRO A 92 24.54 -15.23 -12.42
CA PRO A 92 25.17 -13.90 -12.41
C PRO A 92 24.72 -12.95 -13.52
N LYS A 93 24.10 -13.47 -14.59
CA LYS A 93 23.58 -12.67 -15.71
C LYS A 93 22.08 -12.46 -15.66
N SER A 94 21.42 -12.84 -14.58
CA SER A 94 19.99 -12.70 -14.40
C SER A 94 19.61 -11.28 -13.94
N TYR A 95 18.33 -10.96 -14.12
CA TYR A 95 17.77 -9.71 -13.66
C TYR A 95 16.61 -9.99 -12.71
N VAL A 96 16.62 -9.35 -11.55
CA VAL A 96 15.62 -9.54 -10.49
C VAL A 96 14.89 -8.23 -10.26
N ILE A 97 13.57 -8.29 -10.24
CA ILE A 97 12.72 -7.16 -9.86
C ILE A 97 11.82 -7.61 -8.71
N ILE A 98 11.94 -6.96 -7.56
CA ILE A 98 10.99 -7.09 -6.46
C ILE A 98 9.80 -6.19 -6.77
N ASP A 99 8.71 -6.80 -7.21
CA ASP A 99 7.69 -6.07 -7.92
C ASP A 99 6.52 -5.66 -7.01
N ILE A 100 5.58 -6.53 -6.78
CA ILE A 100 4.31 -6.19 -6.15
C ILE A 100 3.99 -7.10 -4.96
N PRO A 101 3.35 -6.56 -3.92
CA PRO A 101 2.76 -7.38 -2.88
C PRO A 101 1.51 -8.11 -3.43
N VAL A 102 1.51 -9.43 -3.40
CA VAL A 102 0.44 -10.30 -3.87
C VAL A 102 0.39 -11.55 -3.01
N SER A 103 -0.77 -12.16 -2.84
CA SER A 103 -0.92 -13.44 -2.12
C SER A 103 -0.29 -13.43 -0.71
N ASN A 104 -0.41 -12.30 0.02
CA ASN A 104 0.25 -12.09 1.32
C ASN A 104 1.78 -12.30 1.31
N GLY A 105 2.41 -12.13 0.15
CA GLY A 105 3.83 -12.20 -0.11
C GLY A 105 4.23 -11.16 -1.15
N TYR A 106 5.30 -11.44 -1.88
CA TYR A 106 5.83 -10.54 -2.92
C TYR A 106 6.10 -11.30 -4.20
N TYR A 107 5.52 -10.82 -5.29
CA TYR A 107 5.88 -11.30 -6.61
C TYR A 107 7.26 -10.78 -6.99
N VAL A 108 8.09 -11.69 -7.48
CA VAL A 108 9.44 -11.38 -7.96
C VAL A 108 9.50 -11.75 -9.43
N ASN A 109 9.69 -10.76 -10.27
CA ASN A 109 9.94 -10.96 -11.68
C ASN A 109 11.42 -11.34 -11.86
N LEU A 110 11.65 -12.57 -12.29
CA LEU A 110 12.98 -13.15 -12.44
C LEU A 110 13.25 -13.47 -13.93
N GLN A 111 14.28 -12.86 -14.48
CA GLN A 111 14.69 -13.05 -15.88
C GLN A 111 15.99 -13.84 -15.95
N LEU A 112 15.89 -15.14 -16.27
CA LEU A 112 17.02 -16.07 -16.34
C LEU A 112 17.52 -16.32 -17.76
N GLY A 113 16.91 -15.71 -18.79
CA GLY A 113 17.16 -16.06 -20.19
C GLY A 113 16.39 -17.30 -20.67
N HIS A 114 15.67 -17.96 -19.79
CA HIS A 114 14.70 -19.03 -20.04
C HIS A 114 13.50 -18.86 -19.10
N PRO A 115 12.34 -19.49 -19.39
CA PRO A 115 11.21 -19.47 -18.46
C PRO A 115 11.59 -20.08 -17.10
N VAL A 116 11.14 -19.45 -16.02
CA VAL A 116 11.40 -19.95 -14.66
C VAL A 116 10.73 -21.30 -14.45
N GLU A 117 11.48 -22.31 -14.05
CA GLU A 117 11.00 -23.65 -13.74
C GLU A 117 11.01 -23.92 -12.24
N GLN A 118 10.32 -24.98 -11.79
CA GLN A 118 10.32 -25.37 -10.38
C GLN A 118 11.73 -25.71 -9.87
N THR A 119 12.57 -26.29 -10.72
CA THR A 119 13.98 -26.59 -10.40
C THR A 119 14.81 -25.35 -10.09
N ASP A 120 14.52 -24.22 -10.74
CA ASP A 120 15.18 -22.94 -10.45
C ASP A 120 14.74 -22.42 -9.07
N VAL A 121 13.43 -22.50 -8.79
CA VAL A 121 12.85 -22.12 -7.49
C VAL A 121 13.50 -22.90 -6.35
N ASP A 122 13.58 -24.23 -6.51
CA ASP A 122 14.16 -25.12 -5.49
C ASP A 122 15.66 -24.83 -5.25
N ARG A 123 16.40 -24.53 -6.31
CA ARG A 123 17.82 -24.15 -6.23
C ARG A 123 18.01 -22.82 -5.51
N ILE A 124 17.22 -21.81 -5.88
CA ILE A 124 17.27 -20.47 -5.25
C ILE A 124 16.87 -20.59 -3.78
N CYS A 125 15.79 -21.30 -3.47
CA CYS A 125 15.33 -21.50 -2.10
C CYS A 125 16.41 -22.17 -1.23
N ARG A 126 17.06 -23.20 -1.75
CA ARG A 126 18.19 -23.89 -1.07
C ARG A 126 19.35 -22.91 -0.85
N ARG A 127 19.71 -22.11 -1.85
CA ARG A 127 20.81 -21.16 -1.72
C ARG A 127 20.49 -20.06 -0.70
N MET A 128 19.25 -19.56 -0.66
CA MET A 128 18.81 -18.64 0.39
C MET A 128 18.97 -19.26 1.78
N GLN A 129 18.56 -20.51 1.97
CA GLN A 129 18.71 -21.21 3.24
C GLN A 129 20.18 -21.36 3.63
N GLU A 130 21.06 -21.72 2.70
CA GLU A 130 22.52 -21.80 2.93
C GLU A 130 23.11 -20.46 3.42
N ILE A 131 22.68 -19.34 2.80
CA ILE A 131 23.11 -17.99 3.21
C ILE A 131 22.62 -17.67 4.62
N ILE A 132 21.40 -18.08 4.97
CA ILE A 132 20.83 -17.86 6.30
C ILE A 132 21.56 -18.70 7.35
N ASP A 133 21.77 -19.99 7.08
CA ASP A 133 22.43 -20.95 7.98
C ASP A 133 23.92 -20.63 8.20
N ALA A 134 24.55 -19.98 7.24
CA ALA A 134 25.91 -19.47 7.37
C ALA A 134 26.03 -18.26 8.33
N HIS A 135 24.90 -17.73 8.83
CA HIS A 135 24.87 -16.61 9.76
C HIS A 135 25.69 -15.40 9.29
N MET A 136 25.56 -15.05 8.02
CA MET A 136 26.35 -14.00 7.39
C MET A 136 26.06 -12.62 7.99
N PRO A 137 27.08 -11.80 8.31
CA PRO A 137 26.88 -10.44 8.74
C PRO A 137 26.34 -9.57 7.60
N VAL A 138 25.33 -8.76 7.88
CA VAL A 138 24.84 -7.71 6.98
C VAL A 138 25.50 -6.41 7.37
N LYS A 139 26.53 -6.02 6.62
CA LYS A 139 27.30 -4.81 6.88
C LYS A 139 26.60 -3.60 6.27
N ARG A 140 26.62 -2.47 7.00
CA ARG A 140 26.08 -1.19 6.56
C ARG A 140 27.21 -0.21 6.36
N PHE A 141 27.25 0.41 5.19
CA PHE A 141 28.21 1.46 4.86
C PHE A 141 27.47 2.78 4.63
N GLU A 142 28.07 3.87 5.06
CA GLU A 142 27.63 5.22 4.77
C GLU A 142 28.77 5.93 4.05
N VAL A 143 28.51 6.37 2.81
CA VAL A 143 29.52 6.89 1.90
C VAL A 143 29.02 8.16 1.21
N PRO A 144 29.91 9.00 0.64
CA PRO A 144 29.50 10.05 -0.30
C PRO A 144 28.64 9.46 -1.41
N ALA A 145 27.53 10.16 -1.73
CA ALA A 145 26.56 9.65 -2.72
C ALA A 145 27.22 9.39 -4.09
N GLU A 146 28.15 10.24 -4.53
CA GLU A 146 28.89 10.08 -5.80
C GLU A 146 29.64 8.73 -5.85
N GLN A 147 30.23 8.30 -4.73
CA GLN A 147 30.91 7.00 -4.65
C GLN A 147 29.93 5.84 -4.86
N ALA A 148 28.79 5.88 -4.23
CA ALA A 148 27.77 4.84 -4.37
C ALA A 148 27.17 4.85 -5.78
N ILE A 149 26.87 6.03 -6.37
CA ILE A 149 26.37 6.18 -7.73
C ILE A 149 27.33 5.55 -8.72
N LYS A 150 28.63 5.88 -8.62
CA LYS A 150 29.65 5.29 -9.48
C LYS A 150 29.70 3.78 -9.32
N MET A 151 29.72 3.28 -8.08
CA MET A 151 29.78 1.84 -7.79
C MET A 151 28.61 1.08 -8.43
N PHE A 152 27.37 1.56 -8.27
CA PHE A 152 26.20 0.93 -8.84
C PHE A 152 26.19 0.99 -10.37
N ARG A 153 26.62 2.11 -10.95
CA ARG A 153 26.74 2.27 -12.40
C ARG A 153 27.79 1.33 -13.01
N ASP A 154 28.95 1.19 -12.37
CA ASP A 154 30.02 0.26 -12.79
C ASP A 154 29.57 -1.21 -12.70
N ARG A 155 28.56 -1.53 -11.87
CA ARG A 155 27.94 -2.86 -11.73
C ARG A 155 26.77 -3.08 -12.68
N GLY A 156 26.31 -2.07 -13.41
CA GLY A 156 25.14 -2.11 -14.28
C GLY A 156 23.80 -1.88 -13.59
N ASP A 157 23.80 -1.49 -12.30
CA ASP A 157 22.60 -1.19 -11.50
C ASP A 157 22.13 0.25 -11.77
N GLU A 158 21.75 0.55 -13.02
CA GLU A 158 21.44 1.90 -13.48
C GLU A 158 20.22 2.51 -12.76
N ALA A 159 19.19 1.70 -12.44
CA ALA A 159 18.01 2.16 -11.70
C ALA A 159 18.39 2.73 -10.32
N LYS A 160 19.32 2.10 -9.60
CA LYS A 160 19.82 2.59 -8.31
C LYS A 160 20.68 3.84 -8.47
N ALA A 161 21.56 3.85 -9.48
CA ALA A 161 22.40 5.00 -9.77
C ALA A 161 21.55 6.25 -10.08
N LYS A 162 20.56 6.15 -10.97
CA LYS A 162 19.61 7.23 -11.28
C LYS A 162 18.80 7.68 -10.05
N LEU A 163 18.31 6.75 -9.23
CA LEU A 163 17.58 7.08 -8.00
C LEU A 163 18.42 7.91 -7.05
N LEU A 164 19.66 7.48 -6.78
CA LEU A 164 20.57 8.16 -5.85
C LEU A 164 21.01 9.53 -6.38
N GLU A 165 21.30 9.62 -7.68
CA GLU A 165 21.67 10.87 -8.35
C GLU A 165 20.52 11.89 -8.28
N SER A 166 19.29 11.47 -8.61
CA SER A 166 18.12 12.35 -8.61
C SER A 166 17.67 12.77 -7.20
N ALA A 167 18.03 12.01 -6.17
CA ALA A 167 17.72 12.34 -4.77
C ALA A 167 18.58 13.51 -4.23
N GLY A 168 19.71 13.84 -4.86
CA GLY A 168 20.54 14.99 -4.54
C GLY A 168 21.14 14.98 -3.13
N LYS A 169 21.33 13.82 -2.50
CA LYS A 169 21.89 13.69 -1.16
C LYS A 169 23.41 13.71 -1.21
N LEU A 170 24.05 14.30 -0.19
CA LEU A 170 25.52 14.29 -0.06
C LEU A 170 26.05 12.91 0.34
N TYR A 171 25.32 12.18 1.18
CA TYR A 171 25.67 10.85 1.66
C TYR A 171 24.49 9.88 1.45
N THR A 172 24.84 8.63 1.19
CA THR A 172 23.88 7.53 1.09
C THR A 172 24.41 6.30 1.81
N THR A 173 23.52 5.33 2.02
CA THR A 173 23.88 4.05 2.64
C THR A 173 23.66 2.92 1.68
N TYR A 174 24.56 1.92 1.72
CA TYR A 174 24.36 0.63 1.08
C TYR A 174 24.70 -0.50 2.04
N TYR A 175 24.33 -1.70 1.66
CA TYR A 175 24.54 -2.90 2.46
C TYR A 175 25.36 -3.92 1.68
N GLU A 176 26.09 -4.78 2.44
CA GLU A 176 26.93 -5.84 1.91
C GLU A 176 26.68 -7.15 2.67
N ILE A 177 26.48 -8.23 1.92
CA ILE A 177 26.57 -9.61 2.40
C ILE A 177 27.65 -10.29 1.55
N ASP A 178 28.78 -10.64 2.17
CA ASP A 178 29.93 -11.22 1.50
C ASP A 178 30.41 -10.30 0.34
N ASP A 179 30.35 -10.71 -0.90
CA ASP A 179 30.74 -9.98 -2.12
C ASP A 179 29.59 -9.25 -2.80
N TYR A 180 28.35 -9.41 -2.32
CA TYR A 180 27.16 -8.81 -2.91
C TYR A 180 26.76 -7.52 -2.17
N VAL A 181 26.60 -6.44 -2.92
CA VAL A 181 26.18 -5.13 -2.40
C VAL A 181 24.86 -4.70 -2.99
N ASP A 182 24.03 -4.02 -2.19
CA ASP A 182 22.74 -3.51 -2.61
C ASP A 182 22.32 -2.28 -1.82
N PHE A 183 21.34 -1.55 -2.35
CA PHE A 183 20.75 -0.36 -1.74
C PHE A 183 19.34 -0.64 -1.23
N TYR A 184 19.06 -0.19 -0.01
CA TYR A 184 17.71 -0.18 0.56
C TYR A 184 17.46 1.15 1.27
N TYR A 185 16.28 1.75 1.04
CA TYR A 185 15.92 3.05 1.65
C TYR A 185 15.57 2.96 3.15
N GLY A 186 15.52 1.76 3.72
CA GLY A 186 15.30 1.47 5.14
C GLY A 186 16.41 0.63 5.74
N SER A 187 16.33 0.39 7.05
CA SER A 187 17.28 -0.48 7.75
C SER A 187 17.04 -1.96 7.44
N LEU A 188 18.12 -2.75 7.51
CA LEU A 188 18.14 -4.20 7.42
C LEU A 188 18.50 -4.82 8.77
N LEU A 189 18.35 -6.13 8.90
CA LEU A 189 18.92 -6.91 10.01
C LEU A 189 20.45 -6.82 9.99
N THR A 190 21.08 -7.08 11.12
CA THR A 190 22.54 -7.07 11.22
C THR A 190 23.19 -8.40 10.84
N ASN A 191 22.39 -9.46 10.76
CA ASN A 191 22.86 -10.81 10.47
C ASN A 191 21.72 -11.64 9.88
N THR A 192 22.03 -12.54 8.93
CA THR A 192 21.04 -13.38 8.26
C THR A 192 20.40 -14.43 9.17
N ARG A 193 21.04 -14.82 10.29
CA ARG A 193 20.51 -15.78 11.28
C ARG A 193 19.15 -15.38 11.87
N SER A 194 18.81 -14.08 11.84
CA SER A 194 17.53 -13.59 12.35
C SER A 194 16.36 -13.82 11.37
N LEU A 195 16.64 -14.33 10.17
CA LEU A 195 15.64 -14.76 9.19
C LEU A 195 15.27 -16.21 9.48
N TYR A 196 14.23 -16.44 10.26
CA TYR A 196 13.87 -17.77 10.77
C TYR A 196 12.81 -18.51 9.95
N LEU A 197 12.05 -17.82 9.10
CA LEU A 197 10.97 -18.41 8.32
C LEU A 197 10.72 -17.62 7.02
N PHE A 198 10.74 -18.30 5.90
CA PHE A 198 10.33 -17.77 4.60
C PHE A 198 9.82 -18.91 3.71
N GLY A 199 9.11 -18.58 2.63
CA GLY A 199 8.75 -19.52 1.58
C GLY A 199 9.06 -18.92 0.22
N LEU A 200 9.51 -19.74 -0.70
CA LEU A 200 9.72 -19.35 -2.09
C LEU A 200 9.01 -20.35 -2.98
N ASP A 201 8.07 -19.87 -3.76
CA ASP A 201 7.21 -20.71 -4.61
C ASP A 201 7.19 -20.19 -6.05
N LYS A 202 6.93 -21.09 -7.01
CA LYS A 202 6.65 -20.65 -8.38
C LYS A 202 5.26 -19.99 -8.41
N TYR A 203 5.19 -18.79 -9.00
CA TYR A 203 3.95 -18.03 -9.09
C TYR A 203 3.86 -17.35 -10.45
N TYR A 204 2.90 -17.77 -11.29
CA TYR A 204 2.80 -17.40 -12.71
C TYR A 204 4.12 -17.63 -13.47
N ASP A 205 4.70 -16.58 -14.04
CA ASP A 205 5.95 -16.58 -14.80
C ASP A 205 7.19 -16.19 -13.95
N GLY A 206 7.00 -15.92 -12.65
CA GLY A 206 8.06 -15.56 -11.70
C GLY A 206 8.00 -16.36 -10.41
N LEU A 207 8.38 -15.70 -9.30
CA LEU A 207 8.43 -16.27 -7.96
C LEU A 207 7.47 -15.53 -7.02
N LEU A 208 7.02 -16.23 -5.98
CA LEU A 208 6.35 -15.66 -4.82
C LEU A 208 7.24 -15.86 -3.59
N LEU A 209 7.76 -14.76 -3.06
CA LEU A 209 8.44 -14.76 -1.76
C LEU A 209 7.42 -14.51 -0.66
N ARG A 210 7.18 -15.54 0.17
CA ARG A 210 6.29 -15.46 1.33
C ARG A 210 7.07 -15.14 2.59
N ILE A 211 6.48 -14.31 3.43
CA ILE A 211 7.04 -13.91 4.73
C ILE A 211 6.02 -14.21 5.84
N PRO A 212 6.46 -14.39 7.10
CA PRO A 212 5.54 -14.53 8.23
C PRO A 212 4.63 -13.31 8.37
N SER A 213 3.39 -13.50 8.77
CA SER A 213 2.48 -12.39 9.05
C SER A 213 2.79 -11.72 10.39
N ILE A 214 2.38 -10.47 10.54
CA ILE A 214 2.52 -9.72 11.81
C ILE A 214 1.63 -10.33 12.89
N GLU A 215 0.47 -10.84 12.52
CA GLU A 215 -0.51 -11.43 13.42
C GLU A 215 -0.06 -12.80 13.92
N ASN A 216 0.62 -13.56 13.08
CA ASN A 216 1.14 -14.90 13.42
C ASN A 216 2.56 -15.11 12.84
N PRO A 217 3.60 -14.61 13.50
CA PRO A 217 4.97 -14.68 12.99
C PRO A 217 5.56 -16.10 12.89
N GLY A 218 4.91 -17.10 13.48
CA GLY A 218 5.34 -18.50 13.42
C GLY A 218 4.86 -19.27 12.20
N VAL A 219 4.03 -18.69 11.34
CA VAL A 219 3.40 -19.38 10.21
C VAL A 219 3.48 -18.57 8.93
N LEU A 220 3.74 -19.24 7.82
CA LEU A 220 3.62 -18.64 6.49
C LEU A 220 2.15 -18.58 6.06
N PRO A 221 1.70 -17.48 5.46
CA PRO A 221 0.36 -17.39 4.90
C PRO A 221 0.19 -18.37 3.74
N GLU A 222 -1.05 -18.83 3.53
CA GLU A 222 -1.40 -19.65 2.37
C GLU A 222 -1.25 -18.89 1.06
N ILE A 223 -0.96 -19.61 -0.02
CA ILE A 223 -0.87 -19.04 -1.37
C ILE A 223 -2.29 -18.83 -1.91
N ILE A 224 -2.60 -17.60 -2.27
CA ILE A 224 -3.87 -17.21 -2.87
C ILE A 224 -3.61 -16.79 -4.31
N ARG A 225 -4.29 -17.42 -5.27
CA ARG A 225 -4.24 -16.95 -6.66
C ARG A 225 -5.10 -15.70 -6.81
N GLN A 226 -4.52 -14.67 -7.39
CA GLN A 226 -5.13 -13.36 -7.60
C GLN A 226 -4.99 -12.97 -9.08
N ASP A 227 -5.68 -13.75 -9.95
CA ASP A 227 -5.51 -13.65 -11.39
C ASP A 227 -5.89 -12.26 -11.93
N LYS A 228 -7.00 -11.67 -11.46
CA LYS A 228 -7.46 -10.35 -11.91
C LYS A 228 -6.51 -9.23 -11.46
N MET A 229 -6.05 -9.30 -10.23
CA MET A 229 -5.08 -8.34 -9.72
C MET A 229 -3.76 -8.44 -10.48
N PHE A 230 -3.29 -9.64 -10.77
CA PHE A 230 -2.05 -9.88 -11.49
C PHE A 230 -2.11 -9.35 -12.94
N GLU A 231 -3.22 -9.55 -13.65
CA GLU A 231 -3.41 -9.01 -15.00
C GLU A 231 -3.37 -7.47 -15.03
N ILE A 232 -3.95 -6.80 -14.03
CA ILE A 232 -3.86 -5.33 -13.94
C ILE A 232 -2.42 -4.86 -13.73
N PHE A 233 -1.63 -5.55 -12.94
CA PHE A 233 -0.21 -5.23 -12.80
C PHE A 233 0.54 -5.41 -14.12
N LYS A 234 0.31 -6.51 -14.84
CA LYS A 234 0.90 -6.72 -16.19
C LYS A 234 0.51 -5.61 -17.17
N GLU A 235 -0.77 -5.21 -17.18
CA GLU A 235 -1.25 -4.10 -18.03
C GLU A 235 -0.46 -2.82 -17.74
N HIS A 236 -0.28 -2.48 -16.46
CA HIS A 236 0.45 -1.28 -16.05
C HIS A 236 1.95 -1.35 -16.34
N HIS A 237 2.60 -2.49 -16.14
CA HIS A 237 4.01 -2.66 -16.51
C HIS A 237 4.24 -2.46 -18.00
N ARG A 238 3.37 -3.00 -18.85
CA ARG A 238 3.44 -2.76 -20.29
C ARG A 238 3.36 -1.27 -20.64
N TRP A 239 2.51 -0.51 -19.95
CA TRP A 239 2.45 0.94 -20.15
C TRP A 239 3.71 1.65 -19.67
N GLN A 240 4.27 1.25 -18.56
CA GLN A 240 5.52 1.80 -18.03
C GLN A 240 6.70 1.54 -18.99
N GLU A 241 6.77 0.35 -19.58
CA GLU A 241 7.76 0.02 -20.60
C GLU A 241 7.62 0.92 -21.84
N ILE A 242 6.39 1.11 -22.34
CA ILE A 242 6.14 2.01 -23.48
C ILE A 242 6.54 3.45 -23.16
N LEU A 243 6.29 3.93 -21.95
CA LEU A 243 6.63 5.27 -21.49
C LEU A 243 8.11 5.43 -21.12
N GLY A 244 8.85 4.33 -20.97
CA GLY A 244 10.23 4.33 -20.48
C GLY A 244 10.37 4.81 -19.04
N VAL A 245 9.30 4.72 -18.21
CA VAL A 245 9.29 5.19 -16.82
C VAL A 245 8.81 4.06 -15.91
N ARG A 246 9.74 3.27 -15.41
CA ARG A 246 9.48 2.17 -14.49
C ARG A 246 9.84 2.51 -13.05
N THR A 247 10.90 3.27 -12.86
CA THR A 247 11.44 3.62 -11.55
C THR A 247 11.32 5.11 -11.24
N VAL A 248 11.48 5.45 -9.96
CA VAL A 248 11.51 6.86 -9.54
C VAL A 248 12.69 7.62 -10.15
N GLY A 249 13.81 6.93 -10.40
CA GLY A 249 14.95 7.52 -11.14
C GLY A 249 14.55 7.97 -12.55
N ASP A 250 13.88 7.10 -13.31
CA ASP A 250 13.39 7.40 -14.67
C ASP A 250 12.34 8.53 -14.64
N PHE A 251 11.43 8.46 -13.66
CA PHE A 251 10.42 9.50 -13.46
C PHE A 251 11.04 10.87 -13.18
N ASN A 252 12.01 10.94 -12.28
CA ASN A 252 12.70 12.18 -11.94
C ASN A 252 13.50 12.75 -13.12
N GLU A 253 14.09 11.89 -13.94
CA GLU A 253 14.74 12.26 -15.19
C GLU A 253 13.74 12.90 -16.16
N ALA A 254 12.59 12.24 -16.40
CA ALA A 254 11.52 12.78 -17.25
C ALA A 254 11.01 14.14 -16.75
N VAL A 255 10.82 14.31 -15.42
CA VAL A 255 10.45 15.61 -14.83
C VAL A 255 11.52 16.67 -15.09
N THR A 256 12.80 16.32 -14.94
CA THR A 256 13.91 17.26 -15.12
C THR A 256 14.07 17.70 -16.57
N THR A 257 13.79 16.81 -17.51
CA THR A 257 13.85 17.07 -18.95
C THR A 257 12.59 17.71 -19.53
N GLY A 258 11.62 18.06 -18.67
CA GLY A 258 10.41 18.82 -19.05
C GLY A 258 9.22 17.99 -19.51
N HIS A 259 9.26 16.66 -19.37
CA HIS A 259 8.18 15.74 -19.80
C HIS A 259 7.09 15.48 -18.74
N ALA A 260 7.04 16.26 -17.65
CA ALA A 260 6.06 16.07 -16.57
C ALA A 260 4.61 16.16 -17.09
N THR A 261 4.31 17.14 -17.94
CA THR A 261 2.97 17.34 -18.51
C THR A 261 2.57 16.19 -19.44
N ASP A 262 3.51 15.63 -20.20
CA ASP A 262 3.25 14.46 -21.05
C ASP A 262 2.87 13.24 -20.21
N LEU A 263 3.58 13.00 -19.10
CA LEU A 263 3.26 11.92 -18.16
C LEU A 263 1.87 12.08 -17.54
N ILE A 264 1.48 13.31 -17.17
CA ILE A 264 0.14 13.63 -16.67
C ILE A 264 -0.90 13.29 -17.74
N ASN A 265 -0.75 13.82 -18.95
CA ASN A 265 -1.72 13.65 -20.03
C ASN A 265 -1.91 12.18 -20.41
N VAL A 266 -0.81 11.42 -20.54
CA VAL A 266 -0.90 9.98 -20.88
C VAL A 266 -1.55 9.19 -19.74
N SER A 267 -1.21 9.46 -18.47
CA SER A 267 -1.81 8.78 -17.34
C SER A 267 -3.32 9.04 -17.25
N GLU A 268 -3.76 10.28 -17.47
CA GLU A 268 -5.19 10.65 -17.49
C GLU A 268 -5.93 9.99 -18.66
N ALA A 269 -5.31 9.98 -19.85
CA ALA A 269 -5.90 9.33 -21.03
C ALA A 269 -6.06 7.81 -20.84
N LEU A 270 -5.07 7.14 -20.20
CA LEU A 270 -5.15 5.72 -19.90
C LEU A 270 -6.28 5.41 -18.91
N GLN A 271 -6.44 6.23 -17.87
CA GLN A 271 -7.55 6.07 -16.92
C GLN A 271 -8.90 6.29 -17.59
N GLU A 272 -9.04 7.33 -18.41
CA GLU A 272 -10.31 7.61 -19.12
C GLU A 272 -10.68 6.46 -20.06
N LYS A 273 -9.69 5.97 -20.82
CA LYS A 273 -9.87 4.80 -21.71
C LYS A 273 -10.35 3.57 -20.94
N LYS A 274 -9.75 3.29 -19.77
CA LYS A 274 -10.13 2.12 -18.95
C LYS A 274 -11.55 2.25 -18.39
N ILE A 275 -11.94 3.44 -17.91
CA ILE A 275 -13.30 3.69 -17.40
C ILE A 275 -14.33 3.57 -18.52
N ALA A 276 -14.01 4.07 -19.73
CA ALA A 276 -14.87 3.93 -20.91
C ALA A 276 -15.07 2.44 -21.28
N LEU A 277 -14.01 1.64 -21.30
CA LEU A 277 -14.10 0.19 -21.55
C LEU A 277 -14.98 -0.52 -20.52
N ILE A 278 -14.87 -0.16 -19.23
CA ILE A 278 -15.74 -0.72 -18.18
C ILE A 278 -17.21 -0.32 -18.43
N ALA A 279 -17.46 0.91 -18.83
CA ALA A 279 -18.83 1.37 -19.15
C ALA A 279 -19.41 0.65 -20.38
N ASP A 280 -18.58 0.42 -21.41
CA ASP A 280 -18.96 -0.35 -22.60
C ASP A 280 -19.29 -1.81 -22.25
N GLU A 281 -18.50 -2.43 -21.38
CA GLU A 281 -18.76 -3.79 -20.90
C GLU A 281 -20.09 -3.88 -20.15
N ILE A 282 -20.39 -2.90 -19.27
CA ILE A 282 -21.67 -2.80 -18.57
C ILE A 282 -22.82 -2.65 -19.58
N ALA A 283 -22.68 -1.76 -20.57
CA ALA A 283 -23.71 -1.49 -21.57
C ALA A 283 -24.01 -2.70 -22.47
N ASN A 284 -22.97 -3.47 -22.82
CA ASN A 284 -23.08 -4.64 -23.67
C ASN A 284 -23.56 -5.90 -22.95
N ARG A 285 -23.44 -5.96 -21.61
CA ARG A 285 -23.89 -7.10 -20.81
C ARG A 285 -25.40 -7.02 -20.55
N LYS A 286 -26.15 -7.85 -21.24
CA LYS A 286 -27.63 -7.88 -21.11
C LYS A 286 -28.05 -8.17 -19.67
N GLY A 287 -29.03 -7.42 -19.18
CA GLY A 287 -29.69 -7.66 -17.89
C GLY A 287 -29.02 -7.01 -16.69
N VAL A 288 -27.92 -6.31 -16.85
CA VAL A 288 -27.29 -5.56 -15.73
C VAL A 288 -28.23 -4.45 -15.26
N LYS A 289 -28.61 -4.48 -14.00
CA LYS A 289 -29.42 -3.46 -13.30
C LYS A 289 -28.66 -2.81 -12.14
N LEU A 290 -27.58 -3.43 -11.68
CA LEU A 290 -26.82 -3.01 -10.50
C LEU A 290 -25.31 -3.02 -10.78
N VAL A 291 -24.69 -1.87 -10.63
CA VAL A 291 -23.22 -1.71 -10.64
C VAL A 291 -22.75 -1.52 -9.20
N LEU A 292 -21.87 -2.40 -8.75
CA LEU A 292 -21.31 -2.44 -7.40
C LEU A 292 -19.84 -2.02 -7.45
N LEU A 293 -19.51 -0.84 -6.90
CA LEU A 293 -18.15 -0.31 -6.93
C LEU A 293 -17.52 -0.36 -5.54
N ALA A 294 -16.57 -1.27 -5.34
CA ALA A 294 -15.84 -1.40 -4.08
C ALA A 294 -14.38 -0.96 -4.20
N GLY A 295 -13.76 -0.82 -3.06
CA GLY A 295 -12.33 -0.55 -2.92
C GLY A 295 -11.99 -0.07 -1.51
N PRO A 296 -10.72 -0.13 -1.13
CA PRO A 296 -10.28 0.25 0.20
C PRO A 296 -10.36 1.77 0.44
N SER A 297 -10.11 2.19 1.66
CA SER A 297 -10.11 3.62 2.01
C SER A 297 -9.11 4.41 1.15
N SER A 298 -9.51 5.60 0.71
CA SER A 298 -8.70 6.51 -0.15
C SER A 298 -8.25 5.88 -1.47
N SER A 299 -8.99 4.90 -1.98
CA SER A 299 -8.75 4.31 -3.30
C SER A 299 -9.32 5.14 -4.47
N GLY A 300 -10.04 6.25 -4.20
CA GLY A 300 -10.66 7.06 -5.26
C GLY A 300 -12.00 6.51 -5.77
N LYS A 301 -12.70 5.71 -4.97
CA LYS A 301 -14.01 5.13 -5.33
C LYS A 301 -15.01 6.17 -5.78
N THR A 302 -15.16 7.25 -5.02
CA THR A 302 -16.19 8.27 -5.27
C THR A 302 -15.96 8.95 -6.61
N THR A 303 -14.73 9.33 -6.93
CA THR A 303 -14.43 9.91 -8.25
C THR A 303 -14.55 8.88 -9.36
N THR A 304 -14.13 7.63 -9.14
CA THR A 304 -14.32 6.54 -10.10
C THR A 304 -15.81 6.34 -10.40
N CYS A 305 -16.67 6.33 -9.38
CA CYS A 305 -18.12 6.23 -9.53
C CYS A 305 -18.69 7.38 -10.39
N LYS A 306 -18.22 8.61 -10.14
CA LYS A 306 -18.66 9.78 -10.92
C LYS A 306 -18.19 9.74 -12.37
N ARG A 307 -16.92 9.39 -12.63
CA ARG A 307 -16.39 9.24 -13.99
C ARG A 307 -17.07 8.09 -14.73
N LEU A 308 -17.28 6.94 -14.09
CA LEU A 308 -18.03 5.82 -14.67
C LEU A 308 -19.47 6.23 -15.00
N SER A 309 -20.11 7.02 -14.14
CA SER A 309 -21.47 7.53 -14.40
C SER A 309 -21.52 8.43 -15.64
N VAL A 310 -20.49 9.24 -15.88
CA VAL A 310 -20.38 10.05 -17.11
C VAL A 310 -20.28 9.16 -18.35
N GLN A 311 -19.45 8.11 -18.31
CA GLN A 311 -19.30 7.16 -19.42
C GLN A 311 -20.56 6.31 -19.66
N LEU A 312 -21.28 5.93 -18.60
CA LEU A 312 -22.57 5.25 -18.72
C LEU A 312 -23.60 6.15 -19.42
N LEU A 313 -23.65 7.45 -19.05
CA LEU A 313 -24.50 8.42 -19.75
C LEU A 313 -24.14 8.55 -21.23
N ALA A 314 -22.86 8.57 -21.56
CA ALA A 314 -22.39 8.59 -22.96
C ALA A 314 -22.83 7.34 -23.74
N ASN A 315 -23.01 6.21 -23.06
CA ASN A 315 -23.54 4.95 -23.61
C ASN A 315 -25.11 4.89 -23.59
N GLY A 316 -25.79 6.00 -23.26
CA GLY A 316 -27.26 6.07 -23.21
C GLY A 316 -27.89 5.44 -21.96
N ILE A 317 -27.07 5.07 -20.95
CA ILE A 317 -27.55 4.47 -19.71
C ILE A 317 -27.54 5.56 -18.62
N LYS A 318 -28.67 5.77 -17.97
CA LYS A 318 -28.79 6.76 -16.89
C LYS A 318 -28.47 6.13 -15.53
N PRO A 319 -27.32 6.42 -14.91
CA PRO A 319 -26.97 5.90 -13.59
C PRO A 319 -27.78 6.58 -12.49
N LEU A 320 -28.26 5.79 -11.55
CA LEU A 320 -28.88 6.26 -10.31
C LEU A 320 -27.95 5.92 -9.15
N GLN A 321 -27.34 6.93 -8.54
CA GLN A 321 -26.37 6.74 -7.47
C GLN A 321 -27.06 6.65 -6.10
N ILE A 322 -26.69 5.62 -5.34
CA ILE A 322 -27.11 5.43 -3.94
C ILE A 322 -25.84 5.33 -3.08
N SER A 323 -25.82 6.10 -1.99
CA SER A 323 -24.79 5.98 -0.96
C SER A 323 -25.11 4.82 -0.03
N ARG A 324 -24.15 3.90 0.15
CA ARG A 324 -24.24 2.87 1.17
C ARG A 324 -24.44 3.46 2.58
N ASP A 325 -23.84 4.59 2.85
CA ASP A 325 -23.84 5.21 4.18
C ASP A 325 -25.24 5.65 4.64
N ASP A 326 -26.18 5.78 3.73
CA ASP A 326 -27.57 6.05 4.06
C ASP A 326 -28.31 4.83 4.67
N TYR A 327 -27.74 3.62 4.52
CA TYR A 327 -28.32 2.36 4.98
C TYR A 327 -27.74 1.85 6.32
N PHE A 328 -27.00 2.66 7.06
CA PHE A 328 -26.58 2.26 8.41
C PHE A 328 -27.80 1.95 9.31
N VAL A 329 -27.68 0.92 10.12
CA VAL A 329 -28.62 0.67 11.24
C VAL A 329 -28.46 1.77 12.29
N ASN A 330 -29.38 1.88 13.25
CA ASN A 330 -29.20 2.83 14.34
C ASN A 330 -27.90 2.53 15.10
N ARG A 331 -27.31 3.55 15.70
CA ARG A 331 -26.05 3.40 16.44
C ARG A 331 -26.09 2.29 17.47
N ASP A 332 -27.19 2.20 18.22
CA ASP A 332 -27.35 1.20 19.28
C ASP A 332 -27.42 -0.25 18.74
N ASP A 333 -27.82 -0.41 17.47
CA ASP A 333 -27.89 -1.70 16.77
C ASP A 333 -26.58 -2.03 16.02
N THR A 334 -25.61 -1.10 15.98
CA THR A 334 -24.31 -1.32 15.34
C THR A 334 -23.48 -2.35 16.09
N PRO A 335 -22.89 -3.37 15.42
CA PRO A 335 -21.99 -4.33 16.06
C PRO A 335 -20.85 -3.64 16.81
N LYS A 336 -20.35 -4.28 17.85
CA LYS A 336 -19.19 -3.82 18.60
C LYS A 336 -17.97 -4.67 18.28
N ASP A 337 -16.81 -4.02 18.25
CA ASP A 337 -15.52 -4.68 18.10
C ASP A 337 -15.08 -5.39 19.41
N ALA A 338 -13.89 -6.04 19.37
CA ALA A 338 -13.34 -6.74 20.54
C ALA A 338 -13.00 -5.81 21.73
N LYS A 339 -12.97 -4.49 21.51
CA LYS A 339 -12.74 -3.47 22.54
C LYS A 339 -14.05 -2.88 23.10
N GLY A 340 -15.19 -3.30 22.54
CA GLY A 340 -16.51 -2.79 22.90
C GLY A 340 -16.92 -1.50 22.21
N GLU A 341 -16.12 -1.01 21.25
CA GLU A 341 -16.41 0.16 20.43
C GLU A 341 -17.30 -0.22 19.24
N TYR A 342 -18.10 0.74 18.73
CA TYR A 342 -18.96 0.48 17.56
C TYR A 342 -18.14 0.21 16.30
N ASP A 343 -18.34 -0.95 15.66
CA ASP A 343 -17.67 -1.39 14.43
C ASP A 343 -18.45 -0.94 13.19
N TYR A 344 -18.27 0.31 12.78
CA TYR A 344 -18.87 0.85 11.55
C TYR A 344 -18.24 0.29 10.26
N GLU A 345 -17.12 -0.44 10.36
CA GLU A 345 -16.52 -1.14 9.23
C GLU A 345 -17.16 -2.52 9.01
N SER A 346 -17.96 -3.01 9.93
CA SER A 346 -18.71 -4.26 9.77
C SER A 346 -19.81 -4.14 8.72
N ILE A 347 -20.01 -5.19 7.91
CA ILE A 347 -21.15 -5.27 6.99
C ILE A 347 -22.49 -5.25 7.73
N TYR A 348 -22.52 -5.77 8.95
CA TYR A 348 -23.72 -5.82 9.79
C TYR A 348 -24.06 -4.47 10.45
N ALA A 349 -23.23 -3.44 10.26
CA ALA A 349 -23.61 -2.06 10.53
C ALA A 349 -24.62 -1.53 9.49
N LEU A 350 -24.87 -2.27 8.40
CA LEU A 350 -25.82 -1.92 7.35
C LEU A 350 -27.13 -2.71 7.50
N ASN A 351 -28.24 -2.09 7.15
CA ASN A 351 -29.54 -2.75 7.05
C ASN A 351 -29.63 -3.56 5.74
N LEU A 352 -29.02 -4.76 5.74
CA LEU A 352 -28.95 -5.64 4.57
C LEU A 352 -30.33 -6.04 4.05
N LYS A 353 -31.30 -6.21 4.95
CA LYS A 353 -32.67 -6.54 4.60
C LYS A 353 -33.30 -5.42 3.78
N LEU A 354 -33.25 -4.19 4.28
CA LEU A 354 -33.80 -3.00 3.61
C LEU A 354 -33.14 -2.77 2.24
N ILE A 355 -31.81 -2.94 2.16
CA ILE A 355 -31.06 -2.85 0.89
C ILE A 355 -31.65 -3.80 -0.16
N ASN A 356 -31.76 -5.07 0.18
CA ASN A 356 -32.25 -6.09 -0.77
C ASN A 356 -33.73 -5.89 -1.14
N GLU A 357 -34.57 -5.52 -0.17
CA GLU A 357 -36.01 -5.22 -0.42
C GLU A 357 -36.16 -4.02 -1.38
N GLN A 358 -35.46 -2.91 -1.10
CA GLN A 358 -35.55 -1.70 -1.92
C GLN A 358 -34.98 -1.88 -3.32
N PHE A 359 -33.84 -2.57 -3.45
CA PHE A 359 -33.22 -2.80 -4.76
C PHE A 359 -34.11 -3.70 -5.62
N ASN A 360 -34.67 -4.77 -5.06
CA ASN A 360 -35.62 -5.62 -5.78
C ASN A 360 -36.90 -4.85 -6.19
N ALA A 361 -37.42 -3.98 -5.34
CA ALA A 361 -38.58 -3.12 -5.68
C ALA A 361 -38.25 -2.16 -6.84
N LEU A 362 -37.08 -1.51 -6.79
CA LEU A 362 -36.59 -0.66 -7.89
C LEU A 362 -36.45 -1.43 -9.20
N PHE A 363 -35.95 -2.68 -9.17
CA PHE A 363 -35.79 -3.51 -10.37
C PHE A 363 -37.09 -4.00 -10.97
N ARG A 364 -38.19 -4.00 -10.19
CA ARG A 364 -39.56 -4.19 -10.67
C ARG A 364 -40.21 -2.90 -11.18
N GLY A 365 -39.50 -1.75 -11.10
CA GLY A 365 -40.03 -0.44 -11.50
C GLY A 365 -40.93 0.21 -10.43
N GLU A 366 -40.90 -0.27 -9.20
CA GLU A 366 -41.63 0.33 -8.08
C GLU A 366 -40.89 1.59 -7.55
N GLU A 367 -41.65 2.51 -6.97
CA GLU A 367 -41.08 3.68 -6.32
C GLU A 367 -40.72 3.35 -4.87
N VAL A 368 -39.51 3.69 -4.44
CA VAL A 368 -39.06 3.52 -3.05
C VAL A 368 -38.65 4.84 -2.43
N GLU A 369 -38.86 5.00 -1.14
CA GLU A 369 -38.31 6.11 -0.37
C GLU A 369 -36.97 5.68 0.23
N LEU A 370 -35.86 6.37 -0.16
CA LEU A 370 -34.53 6.06 0.34
C LEU A 370 -34.39 6.44 1.81
N PRO A 371 -33.65 5.65 2.61
CA PRO A 371 -33.28 6.03 3.97
C PRO A 371 -32.23 7.14 3.95
N LYS A 372 -31.99 7.75 5.10
CA LYS A 372 -30.89 8.66 5.37
C LYS A 372 -30.35 8.38 6.77
N TYR A 373 -29.05 8.21 6.89
CA TYR A 373 -28.43 8.06 8.19
C TYR A 373 -27.97 9.44 8.71
N ASN A 374 -28.40 9.78 9.91
CA ASN A 374 -27.99 11.00 10.60
C ASN A 374 -26.82 10.68 11.54
N PHE A 375 -25.60 11.08 11.14
CA PHE A 375 -24.38 10.79 11.91
C PHE A 375 -24.32 11.49 13.27
N GLN A 376 -25.04 12.60 13.45
CA GLN A 376 -25.10 13.31 14.73
C GLN A 376 -25.98 12.55 15.73
N SER A 377 -27.22 12.26 15.34
CA SER A 377 -28.16 11.53 16.18
C SER A 377 -27.86 10.03 16.27
N GLY A 378 -27.15 9.46 15.28
CA GLY A 378 -26.90 8.03 15.16
C GLY A 378 -28.15 7.23 14.79
N LYS A 379 -29.09 7.84 14.07
CA LYS A 379 -30.36 7.21 13.69
C LYS A 379 -30.55 7.15 12.18
N SER A 380 -31.17 6.05 11.74
CA SER A 380 -31.67 5.90 10.38
C SER A 380 -33.06 6.53 10.31
N GLU A 381 -33.24 7.42 9.34
CA GLU A 381 -34.44 8.26 9.18
C GLU A 381 -34.96 8.14 7.73
N LYS A 382 -36.20 8.49 7.48
CA LYS A 382 -36.70 8.65 6.12
C LYS A 382 -36.12 9.93 5.51
N SER A 383 -35.57 9.83 4.28
CA SER A 383 -34.96 10.99 3.62
C SER A 383 -35.98 11.92 2.95
N GLY A 384 -37.20 11.46 2.69
CA GLY A 384 -38.16 12.11 1.81
C GLY A 384 -37.82 11.99 0.32
N LYS A 385 -36.65 11.46 -0.02
CA LYS A 385 -36.21 11.27 -1.42
C LYS A 385 -36.77 9.97 -1.98
N ARG A 386 -37.63 10.11 -2.97
CA ARG A 386 -38.20 8.96 -3.70
C ARG A 386 -37.42 8.68 -4.97
N LEU A 387 -37.24 7.41 -5.26
CA LEU A 387 -36.52 6.91 -6.42
C LEU A 387 -37.34 5.85 -7.13
N LYS A 388 -37.37 5.90 -8.48
CA LYS A 388 -37.95 4.92 -9.36
C LYS A 388 -37.01 4.63 -10.51
N MET A 389 -36.88 3.39 -10.90
CA MET A 389 -36.06 2.98 -12.04
C MET A 389 -36.92 2.76 -13.29
N SER A 390 -36.35 3.04 -14.44
CA SER A 390 -36.84 2.69 -15.78
C SER A 390 -35.85 1.72 -16.45
N ASP A 391 -36.23 1.17 -17.62
CA ASP A 391 -35.38 0.21 -18.36
C ASP A 391 -34.04 0.80 -18.84
N HIS A 392 -33.92 2.12 -18.91
CA HIS A 392 -32.68 2.82 -19.26
C HIS A 392 -31.84 3.22 -18.07
N ASN A 393 -32.22 2.79 -16.85
CA ASN A 393 -31.49 3.09 -15.65
C ASN A 393 -30.63 1.90 -15.20
N VAL A 394 -29.48 2.23 -14.61
CA VAL A 394 -28.69 1.31 -13.82
C VAL A 394 -28.46 1.90 -12.42
N LEU A 395 -28.64 1.09 -11.40
CA LEU A 395 -28.33 1.48 -10.03
C LEU A 395 -26.83 1.38 -9.80
N VAL A 396 -26.19 2.44 -9.31
CA VAL A 396 -24.76 2.44 -8.99
C VAL A 396 -24.58 2.63 -7.49
N VAL A 397 -24.00 1.64 -6.85
CA VAL A 397 -23.76 1.60 -5.40
C VAL A 397 -22.27 1.55 -5.13
N GLU A 398 -21.74 2.57 -4.46
CA GLU A 398 -20.37 2.56 -4.02
C GLU A 398 -20.26 2.23 -2.52
N GLY A 399 -19.21 1.52 -2.14
CA GLY A 399 -18.91 1.28 -0.75
C GLY A 399 -17.88 0.18 -0.53
N ILE A 400 -17.31 0.12 0.67
CA ILE A 400 -16.29 -0.87 1.02
C ILE A 400 -16.80 -2.32 0.93
N HIS A 401 -18.11 -2.55 1.13
CA HIS A 401 -18.74 -3.87 1.09
C HIS A 401 -19.37 -4.24 -0.26
N ALA A 402 -19.23 -3.39 -1.30
CA ALA A 402 -19.97 -3.59 -2.55
C ALA A 402 -19.63 -4.91 -3.27
N LEU A 403 -18.47 -5.54 -3.01
CA LEU A 403 -18.12 -6.86 -3.54
C LEU A 403 -18.42 -8.02 -2.57
N ASN A 404 -18.86 -7.75 -1.34
CA ASN A 404 -19.26 -8.82 -0.43
C ASN A 404 -20.60 -9.40 -0.88
N PRO A 405 -20.71 -10.71 -1.15
CA PRO A 405 -21.94 -11.34 -1.60
C PRO A 405 -23.14 -11.13 -0.68
N GLU A 406 -22.90 -11.00 0.63
CA GLU A 406 -23.96 -10.79 1.61
C GLU A 406 -24.72 -9.47 1.42
N LEU A 407 -24.05 -8.43 0.88
CA LEU A 407 -24.70 -7.12 0.67
C LEU A 407 -25.92 -7.23 -0.25
N THR A 408 -25.83 -8.07 -1.26
CA THR A 408 -26.86 -8.21 -2.32
C THR A 408 -27.24 -9.67 -2.54
N ALA A 409 -27.37 -10.43 -1.44
CA ALA A 409 -27.61 -11.89 -1.51
C ALA A 409 -28.92 -12.27 -2.22
N GLN A 410 -29.94 -11.39 -2.20
CA GLN A 410 -31.24 -11.65 -2.83
C GLN A 410 -31.35 -11.13 -4.26
N ILE A 411 -30.25 -10.60 -4.84
CA ILE A 411 -30.22 -10.08 -6.22
C ILE A 411 -29.53 -11.11 -7.11
N PRO A 412 -30.12 -11.49 -8.26
CA PRO A 412 -29.51 -12.43 -9.19
C PRO A 412 -28.15 -11.96 -9.72
N GLU A 413 -27.19 -12.88 -9.86
CA GLU A 413 -25.82 -12.56 -10.31
C GLU A 413 -25.78 -11.93 -11.71
N GLN A 414 -26.63 -12.37 -12.64
CA GLN A 414 -26.71 -11.81 -14.00
C GLN A 414 -27.17 -10.35 -14.04
N GLN A 415 -27.74 -9.84 -12.95
CA GLN A 415 -28.15 -8.43 -12.84
C GLN A 415 -27.07 -7.54 -12.26
N LYS A 416 -25.93 -8.09 -11.85
CA LYS A 416 -24.83 -7.38 -11.19
C LYS A 416 -23.64 -7.21 -12.10
N PHE A 417 -22.97 -6.08 -11.96
CA PHE A 417 -21.64 -5.85 -12.49
C PHE A 417 -20.78 -5.27 -11.37
N ARG A 418 -19.65 -5.90 -11.09
CA ARG A 418 -18.78 -5.57 -9.95
C ARG A 418 -17.49 -4.93 -10.41
N VAL A 419 -17.18 -3.78 -9.84
CA VAL A 419 -15.93 -3.03 -10.11
C VAL A 419 -15.14 -2.91 -8.84
N TYR A 420 -13.88 -3.32 -8.87
CA TYR A 420 -12.92 -3.09 -7.79
C TYR A 420 -11.98 -1.95 -8.13
N ALA A 421 -12.01 -0.85 -7.34
CA ALA A 421 -11.17 0.32 -7.52
C ALA A 421 -10.09 0.39 -6.43
N SER A 422 -8.83 0.32 -6.80
CA SER A 422 -7.70 0.41 -5.86
C SER A 422 -6.54 1.24 -6.43
N ALA A 423 -5.83 1.92 -5.56
CA ALA A 423 -4.65 2.71 -5.93
C ALA A 423 -3.40 1.82 -5.97
N LEU A 424 -3.32 0.94 -6.96
CA LEU A 424 -2.21 -0.02 -7.10
C LEU A 424 -0.96 0.70 -7.59
N THR A 425 -0.05 0.99 -6.68
CA THR A 425 1.20 1.66 -7.02
C THR A 425 2.11 0.71 -7.77
N THR A 426 2.43 1.05 -9.01
CA THR A 426 3.22 0.21 -9.93
C THR A 426 4.62 0.75 -10.18
N ILE A 427 4.87 2.04 -9.92
CA ILE A 427 6.22 2.61 -9.98
C ILE A 427 7.07 2.08 -8.82
N LEU A 428 8.30 1.70 -9.11
CA LEU A 428 9.28 1.22 -8.13
C LEU A 428 10.24 2.35 -7.74
N LEU A 429 10.80 2.33 -6.53
CA LEU A 429 11.93 3.20 -6.23
C LEU A 429 13.14 2.82 -7.09
N ASP A 430 13.51 1.56 -7.07
CA ASP A 430 14.45 0.86 -7.94
C ASP A 430 14.04 -0.61 -8.04
N ASP A 431 14.80 -1.44 -8.74
CA ASP A 431 14.44 -2.83 -9.02
C ASP A 431 14.24 -3.71 -7.78
N HIS A 432 14.83 -3.34 -6.64
CA HIS A 432 14.73 -4.11 -5.39
C HIS A 432 13.91 -3.41 -4.31
N ASN A 433 13.41 -2.20 -4.57
CA ASN A 433 12.64 -1.39 -3.63
C ASN A 433 11.28 -1.01 -4.21
N TYR A 434 10.27 -1.83 -3.94
CA TYR A 434 8.89 -1.54 -4.31
C TYR A 434 8.27 -0.43 -3.42
N ILE A 435 7.19 0.18 -3.91
CA ILE A 435 6.43 1.19 -3.17
C ILE A 435 5.10 0.57 -2.70
N PRO A 436 4.85 0.47 -1.38
CA PRO A 436 3.60 -0.09 -0.88
C PRO A 436 2.38 0.73 -1.31
N THR A 437 1.38 0.08 -1.89
CA THR A 437 0.05 0.67 -2.17
C THR A 437 -0.58 1.32 -0.94
N THR A 438 -0.31 0.76 0.24
CA THR A 438 -0.78 1.29 1.52
C THR A 438 -0.20 2.66 1.84
N ASP A 439 1.04 2.93 1.44
CA ASP A 439 1.70 4.22 1.68
C ASP A 439 1.08 5.31 0.81
N ASN A 440 0.85 5.00 -0.45
CA ASN A 440 0.17 5.90 -1.37
C ASN A 440 -1.23 6.27 -0.85
N ARG A 441 -2.02 5.28 -0.43
CA ARG A 441 -3.36 5.49 0.12
C ARG A 441 -3.33 6.25 1.46
N LEU A 442 -2.34 6.01 2.31
CA LEU A 442 -2.16 6.78 3.54
C LEU A 442 -1.85 8.26 3.25
N LEU A 443 -0.98 8.54 2.29
CA LEU A 443 -0.69 9.90 1.86
C LEU A 443 -1.93 10.60 1.27
N ARG A 444 -2.67 9.93 0.39
CA ARG A 444 -3.98 10.42 -0.11
C ARG A 444 -4.93 10.76 1.05
N ARG A 445 -5.01 9.88 2.06
CA ARG A 445 -5.88 10.06 3.22
C ARG A 445 -5.43 11.24 4.08
N ILE A 446 -4.14 11.37 4.36
CA ILE A 446 -3.59 12.49 5.14
C ILE A 446 -3.96 13.82 4.48
N VAL A 447 -3.71 13.95 3.18
CA VAL A 447 -4.01 15.18 2.44
C VAL A 447 -5.52 15.49 2.43
N ARG A 448 -6.35 14.49 2.11
CA ARG A 448 -7.81 14.64 2.06
C ARG A 448 -8.40 14.98 3.42
N ASP A 449 -8.07 14.20 4.46
CA ASP A 449 -8.70 14.34 5.77
C ASP A 449 -8.27 15.64 6.46
N ASN A 450 -7.05 16.11 6.22
CA ASN A 450 -6.65 17.44 6.66
C ASN A 450 -7.47 18.53 5.96
N LYS A 451 -7.55 18.48 4.64
CA LYS A 451 -8.20 19.52 3.83
C LYS A 451 -9.70 19.63 4.07
N TYR A 452 -10.40 18.50 4.17
CA TYR A 452 -11.87 18.49 4.18
C TYR A 452 -12.51 18.15 5.53
N ARG A 453 -11.70 17.61 6.47
CA ARG A 453 -12.20 17.14 7.77
C ARG A 453 -11.49 17.77 8.96
N GLY A 454 -10.45 18.58 8.71
CA GLY A 454 -9.65 19.21 9.76
C GLY A 454 -8.85 18.21 10.62
N VAL A 455 -8.64 16.97 10.14
CA VAL A 455 -7.93 15.91 10.86
C VAL A 455 -6.43 16.05 10.61
N THR A 456 -5.62 15.99 11.68
CA THR A 456 -4.16 16.09 11.58
C THR A 456 -3.55 14.83 10.96
N ALA A 457 -2.31 14.96 10.42
CA ALA A 457 -1.55 13.81 9.95
C ALA A 457 -1.30 12.80 11.07
N GLN A 458 -0.99 13.27 12.29
CA GLN A 458 -0.82 12.42 13.47
C GLN A 458 -2.07 11.57 13.75
N GLU A 459 -3.25 12.18 13.76
CA GLU A 459 -4.50 11.47 14.03
C GLU A 459 -4.85 10.48 12.90
N THR A 460 -4.58 10.84 11.65
CA THR A 460 -4.77 9.96 10.49
C THR A 460 -3.87 8.73 10.60
N ILE A 461 -2.58 8.90 10.92
CA ILE A 461 -1.63 7.80 11.14
C ILE A 461 -2.07 6.92 12.31
N ARG A 462 -2.52 7.50 13.41
CA ARG A 462 -3.02 6.75 14.58
C ARG A 462 -4.19 5.82 14.25
N ARG A 463 -5.11 6.29 13.42
CA ARG A 463 -6.31 5.53 13.01
C ARG A 463 -6.03 4.50 11.91
N TRP A 464 -4.89 4.61 11.21
CA TRP A 464 -4.60 3.80 10.03
C TRP A 464 -4.58 2.28 10.29
N PRO A 465 -4.01 1.76 11.39
CA PRO A 465 -4.06 0.32 11.71
C PRO A 465 -5.48 -0.24 11.80
N SER A 466 -6.43 0.49 12.40
CA SER A 466 -7.85 0.08 12.47
C SER A 466 -8.48 0.00 11.08
N VAL A 467 -8.21 0.99 10.22
CA VAL A 467 -8.68 0.97 8.82
C VAL A 467 -8.12 -0.26 8.09
N ARG A 468 -6.84 -0.56 8.25
CA ARG A 468 -6.20 -1.75 7.64
C ARG A 468 -6.81 -3.07 8.11
N SER A 469 -7.11 -3.17 9.40
CA SER A 469 -7.79 -4.34 9.97
C SER A 469 -9.18 -4.55 9.34
N GLY A 470 -9.95 -3.49 9.19
CA GLY A 470 -11.26 -3.55 8.51
C GLY A 470 -11.13 -3.96 7.03
N GLU A 471 -10.13 -3.44 6.32
CA GLU A 471 -9.87 -3.79 4.91
C GLU A 471 -9.49 -5.27 4.75
N ASN A 472 -8.62 -5.80 5.61
CA ASN A 472 -8.23 -7.21 5.60
C ASN A 472 -9.42 -8.15 5.85
N LYS A 473 -10.36 -7.74 6.70
CA LYS A 473 -11.54 -8.54 7.05
C LYS A 473 -12.66 -8.45 6.01
N TRP A 474 -12.92 -7.26 5.48
CA TRP A 474 -14.18 -6.97 4.79
C TRP A 474 -14.03 -6.62 3.30
N ILE A 475 -12.82 -6.37 2.80
CA ILE A 475 -12.62 -5.90 1.42
C ILE A 475 -11.74 -6.87 0.62
N PHE A 476 -10.52 -7.14 1.08
CA PHE A 476 -9.56 -7.92 0.30
C PHE A 476 -9.98 -9.37 0.04
N PRO A 477 -10.72 -10.08 0.93
CA PRO A 477 -11.21 -11.42 0.63
C PRO A 477 -12.15 -11.49 -0.58
N TYR A 478 -12.78 -10.36 -0.94
CA TYR A 478 -13.77 -10.30 -2.02
C TYR A 478 -13.29 -9.61 -3.30
N GLN A 479 -12.04 -9.15 -3.37
CA GLN A 479 -11.54 -8.37 -4.50
C GLN A 479 -11.55 -9.16 -5.83
N GLU A 480 -11.34 -10.48 -5.79
CA GLU A 480 -11.39 -11.36 -6.96
C GLU A 480 -12.84 -11.63 -7.44
N ASN A 481 -13.88 -11.23 -6.68
CA ASN A 481 -15.27 -11.28 -7.12
C ASN A 481 -15.60 -10.19 -8.15
N ALA A 482 -14.72 -9.22 -8.39
CA ALA A 482 -14.95 -8.15 -9.36
C ALA A 482 -15.04 -8.67 -10.78
N ASP A 483 -15.96 -8.14 -11.59
CA ASP A 483 -16.01 -8.35 -13.04
C ASP A 483 -14.89 -7.53 -13.72
N ALA A 484 -14.64 -6.32 -13.23
CA ALA A 484 -13.57 -5.46 -13.70
C ALA A 484 -12.76 -4.88 -12.53
N VAL A 485 -11.45 -4.74 -12.72
CA VAL A 485 -10.55 -4.07 -11.77
C VAL A 485 -10.07 -2.76 -12.40
N PHE A 486 -10.14 -1.68 -11.62
CA PHE A 486 -9.70 -0.36 -12.02
C PHE A 486 -8.56 0.14 -11.12
N ASN A 487 -7.36 0.30 -11.69
CA ASN A 487 -6.27 0.93 -10.98
C ASN A 487 -6.43 2.45 -10.99
N THR A 488 -6.61 3.02 -9.81
CA THR A 488 -6.79 4.46 -9.61
C THR A 488 -5.48 5.21 -9.38
N ALA A 489 -4.34 4.50 -9.26
CA ALA A 489 -3.05 5.15 -9.11
C ALA A 489 -2.61 5.81 -10.41
N MET A 490 -1.98 6.98 -10.27
CA MET A 490 -1.34 7.70 -11.35
C MET A 490 0.17 7.61 -11.19
N LEU A 491 0.89 7.47 -12.30
CA LEU A 491 2.34 7.36 -12.29
C LEU A 491 3.02 8.55 -11.58
N PHE A 492 2.45 9.75 -11.70
CA PHE A 492 2.98 11.01 -11.19
C PHE A 492 2.44 11.41 -9.81
N GLU A 493 1.48 10.68 -9.23
CA GLU A 493 0.71 11.18 -8.09
C GLU A 493 1.52 11.42 -6.83
N LEU A 494 2.51 10.57 -6.54
CA LEU A 494 3.35 10.73 -5.34
C LEU A 494 4.18 12.02 -5.40
N ALA A 495 4.63 12.42 -6.58
CA ALA A 495 5.33 13.67 -6.80
C ALA A 495 4.45 14.90 -6.57
N VAL A 496 3.16 14.80 -6.87
CA VAL A 496 2.18 15.86 -6.61
C VAL A 496 1.73 15.86 -5.16
N LEU A 497 1.40 14.69 -4.60
CA LEU A 497 0.98 14.56 -3.20
C LEU A 497 2.07 15.02 -2.23
N LYS A 498 3.35 14.82 -2.58
CA LYS A 498 4.50 15.28 -1.81
C LYS A 498 4.35 16.72 -1.36
N THR A 499 4.00 17.63 -2.25
CA THR A 499 3.93 19.07 -1.97
C THR A 499 2.91 19.44 -0.89
N GLN A 500 1.87 18.61 -0.70
CA GLN A 500 0.85 18.81 0.32
C GLN A 500 1.07 17.92 1.55
N ALA A 501 1.62 16.73 1.38
CA ALA A 501 1.82 15.78 2.46
C ALA A 501 3.03 16.11 3.34
N GLU A 502 4.16 16.58 2.76
CA GLU A 502 5.37 16.89 3.53
C GLU A 502 5.10 17.89 4.66
N PRO A 503 4.47 19.07 4.42
CA PRO A 503 4.21 20.02 5.51
C PRO A 503 3.30 19.48 6.61
N LEU A 504 2.39 18.54 6.28
CA LEU A 504 1.49 17.92 7.25
C LEU A 504 2.22 16.87 8.10
N LEU A 505 3.10 16.10 7.46
CA LEU A 505 3.91 15.08 8.14
C LEU A 505 4.96 15.72 9.06
N GLU A 506 5.55 16.86 8.67
CA GLU A 506 6.52 17.62 9.48
C GLU A 506 5.91 18.19 10.77
N GLN A 507 4.60 18.36 10.83
CA GLN A 507 3.89 18.80 12.04
C GLN A 507 3.74 17.70 13.09
N VAL A 508 4.03 16.44 12.78
CA VAL A 508 3.94 15.34 13.75
C VAL A 508 5.11 15.44 14.73
N PRO A 509 4.87 15.65 16.05
CA PRO A 509 5.94 15.87 17.01
C PRO A 509 6.82 14.62 17.19
N GLU A 510 8.11 14.81 17.41
CA GLU A 510 9.06 13.70 17.70
C GLU A 510 8.68 12.90 18.96
N THR A 511 7.95 13.54 19.88
CA THR A 511 7.46 12.90 21.11
C THR A 511 6.25 11.97 20.88
N ALA A 512 5.60 12.06 19.73
CA ALA A 512 4.44 11.24 19.40
C ALA A 512 4.84 9.84 18.93
N SER A 513 4.04 8.84 19.26
CA SER A 513 4.23 7.45 18.81
C SER A 513 4.13 7.30 17.29
N GLU A 514 3.36 8.18 16.64
CA GLU A 514 3.14 8.24 15.19
C GLU A 514 4.33 8.82 14.42
N TYR A 515 5.28 9.45 15.13
CA TYR A 515 6.44 10.10 14.51
C TYR A 515 7.27 9.14 13.65
N SER A 516 7.43 7.89 14.07
CA SER A 516 8.19 6.90 13.31
C SER A 516 7.61 6.68 11.90
N GLU A 517 6.29 6.66 11.77
CA GLU A 517 5.63 6.48 10.48
C GLU A 517 5.64 7.76 9.65
N ALA A 518 5.41 8.93 10.29
CA ALA A 518 5.53 10.23 9.65
C ALA A 518 6.95 10.44 9.08
N TYR A 519 7.97 10.16 9.88
CA TYR A 519 9.38 10.26 9.47
C TYR A 519 9.72 9.31 8.31
N ARG A 520 9.21 8.07 8.36
CA ARG A 520 9.39 7.09 7.28
C ARG A 520 8.80 7.59 5.95
N LEU A 521 7.58 8.13 5.98
CA LEU A 521 6.92 8.69 4.80
C LEU A 521 7.65 9.92 4.27
N LEU A 522 8.11 10.82 5.14
CA LEU A 522 8.94 11.96 4.74
C LEU A 522 10.23 11.52 4.05
N LYS A 523 10.94 10.52 4.64
CA LYS A 523 12.17 9.98 4.07
C LYS A 523 11.93 9.38 2.68
N PHE A 524 10.81 8.69 2.50
CA PHE A 524 10.38 8.12 1.23
C PHE A 524 10.07 9.20 0.18
N LEU A 525 9.28 10.21 0.54
CA LEU A 525 8.89 11.29 -0.37
C LEU A 525 10.09 12.10 -0.89
N LYS A 526 11.20 12.15 -0.14
CA LYS A 526 12.42 12.85 -0.56
C LYS A 526 13.06 12.30 -1.84
N TYR A 527 12.71 11.08 -2.25
CA TYR A 527 13.21 10.53 -3.51
C TYR A 527 12.49 11.07 -4.74
N PHE A 528 11.29 11.65 -4.59
CA PHE A 528 10.53 12.20 -5.70
C PHE A 528 10.86 13.67 -5.95
N LYS A 529 11.04 14.04 -7.19
CA LYS A 529 11.00 15.45 -7.63
C LYS A 529 9.54 15.92 -7.61
N PRO A 530 9.24 17.09 -7.01
CA PRO A 530 7.87 17.57 -6.93
C PRO A 530 7.35 18.01 -8.29
N ILE A 531 6.07 17.77 -8.56
CA ILE A 531 5.33 18.29 -9.71
C ILE A 531 4.21 19.19 -9.20
N SER A 532 3.99 20.31 -9.89
CA SER A 532 2.85 21.19 -9.65
C SER A 532 1.53 20.49 -9.96
N ASN A 533 0.50 20.78 -9.18
CA ASN A 533 -0.86 20.30 -9.47
C ASN A 533 -1.59 21.16 -10.52
N ARG A 534 -0.95 22.17 -11.12
CA ARG A 534 -1.56 23.13 -12.05
C ARG A 534 -2.10 22.45 -13.30
N ASP A 535 -1.35 21.51 -13.86
CA ASP A 535 -1.66 20.87 -15.15
C ASP A 535 -2.58 19.63 -15.00
N ILE A 536 -2.99 19.32 -13.76
CA ILE A 536 -3.90 18.21 -13.51
C ILE A 536 -5.34 18.63 -13.87
N PRO A 537 -6.04 17.89 -14.74
CA PRO A 537 -7.40 18.20 -15.13
C PRO A 537 -8.37 18.28 -13.94
N PRO A 538 -9.41 19.12 -13.98
CA PRO A 538 -10.39 19.22 -12.90
C PRO A 538 -11.26 17.96 -12.74
N THR A 539 -11.29 17.08 -13.74
CA THR A 539 -11.96 15.77 -13.73
C THR A 539 -11.07 14.65 -13.24
N SER A 540 -9.78 14.92 -13.01
CA SER A 540 -8.82 13.94 -12.50
C SER A 540 -9.27 13.33 -11.18
N LEU A 541 -9.01 12.04 -11.04
CA LEU A 541 -9.24 11.31 -9.79
C LEU A 541 -8.48 11.93 -8.61
N LEU A 542 -7.28 12.45 -8.85
CA LEU A 542 -6.46 13.06 -7.80
C LEU A 542 -7.08 14.33 -7.22
N ARG A 543 -7.99 14.99 -7.94
CA ARG A 543 -8.70 16.19 -7.44
C ARG A 543 -9.57 15.90 -6.22
N GLU A 544 -10.00 14.65 -6.00
CA GLU A 544 -10.66 14.22 -4.76
C GLU A 544 -9.79 14.52 -3.53
N PHE A 545 -8.47 14.40 -3.66
CA PHE A 545 -7.52 14.59 -2.57
C PHE A 545 -6.93 16.00 -2.58
N LEU A 546 -6.53 16.47 -3.74
CA LEU A 546 -5.84 17.76 -3.93
C LEU A 546 -6.79 18.96 -3.90
N GLY A 547 -8.07 18.76 -4.18
CA GLY A 547 -9.04 19.82 -4.37
C GLY A 547 -9.09 20.37 -5.80
N GLY A 548 -10.05 21.27 -6.06
CA GLY A 548 -10.27 21.84 -7.40
C GLY A 548 -10.94 20.87 -8.37
N SER A 549 -11.70 19.90 -7.88
CA SER A 549 -12.50 19.00 -8.70
C SER A 549 -13.70 19.71 -9.31
N SER A 550 -14.05 19.37 -10.55
CA SER A 550 -15.32 19.72 -11.17
C SER A 550 -16.49 18.88 -10.65
N PHE A 551 -16.21 17.76 -10.02
CA PHE A 551 -17.23 16.93 -9.36
C PHE A 551 -17.56 17.49 -7.96
N LYS A 552 -18.85 17.40 -7.59
CA LYS A 552 -19.32 17.71 -6.23
C LYS A 552 -19.27 16.44 -5.38
N TYR A 553 -18.66 16.50 -4.22
CA TYR A 553 -18.51 15.39 -3.26
C TYR A 553 -19.45 15.54 -2.07
#